data_6a616666972a6437885f86763cfead33
#
_entry.id   6a616666972a6437885f86763cfead33
#
_cell.length_a   1.000
_cell.length_b   1.000
_cell.length_c   1.000
_cell.angle_alpha   90.00
_cell.angle_beta   90.00
_cell.angle_gamma   90.00
#
_symmetry.space_group_name_H-M   'P 1'
#
loop_
_entity.id
_entity.type
_entity.pdbx_description
1 polymer ?
#
loop_
_entity_poly.entity_id
_entity_poly.type
_entity_poly.pdbx_seq_one_letter_code
_entity_poly.pdbx_strand_id
1 'polypeptide(L)'
;MLPAAVDSFESGQFKTVIPERFRAAEGRVLCLYGDAGWGADVARGKYETGAFSDALVEATTRLIREKWKPAPPPEWITAVPSLKHPRLIADFARRLAERLGIPFLPIIHKRRENRPQKEVQSGALQLRNVLDAFGVAREKPGGLIQQTVWQAERLVRHIHPGAIPSGPVLLVDDVVDSGWTLTWLAVMLRHYGSGPVYPFALAKASPRGS
;
A
#
# COMPACT_ATOMS: atom_id res chain seq x y z
N MET A 1 11.38 -18.60 1.44
CA MET A 1 12.62 -18.24 0.73
C MET A 1 12.33 -16.96 -0.03
N LEU A 2 13.00 -15.86 0.30
CA LEU A 2 12.85 -14.60 -0.45
C LEU A 2 13.45 -14.80 -1.87
N PRO A 3 12.97 -14.10 -2.91
CA PRO A 3 13.53 -14.25 -4.26
C PRO A 3 15.00 -13.82 -4.29
N ALA A 4 15.79 -14.41 -5.19
CA ALA A 4 17.25 -14.15 -5.32
C ALA A 4 17.63 -12.65 -5.41
N ALA A 5 16.71 -11.80 -5.88
CA ALA A 5 16.90 -10.35 -5.87
C ALA A 5 16.86 -9.73 -4.45
N VAL A 6 16.27 -10.42 -3.46
CA VAL A 6 16.20 -9.98 -2.06
C VAL A 6 17.36 -10.54 -1.25
N ASP A 7 17.84 -11.76 -1.59
CA ASP A 7 19.05 -12.32 -1.01
C ASP A 7 20.27 -11.44 -1.32
N SER A 8 20.29 -10.78 -2.49
CA SER A 8 21.32 -9.79 -2.83
C SER A 8 21.20 -8.48 -2.04
N PHE A 9 20.05 -8.18 -1.46
CA PHE A 9 19.87 -7.04 -0.54
C PHE A 9 20.40 -7.36 0.87
N GLU A 10 20.28 -8.59 1.34
CA GLU A 10 20.81 -9.03 2.64
C GLU A 10 22.35 -9.09 2.64
N SER A 11 22.97 -9.41 1.52
CA SER A 11 24.44 -9.48 1.36
C SER A 11 25.15 -8.13 1.21
N GLY A 12 24.41 -7.00 1.23
CA GLY A 12 24.99 -5.65 1.09
C GLY A 12 25.39 -5.27 -0.35
N GLN A 13 25.20 -6.16 -1.32
CA GLN A 13 25.39 -5.86 -2.74
C GLN A 13 24.06 -5.44 -3.38
N PHE A 14 23.83 -4.13 -3.47
CA PHE A 14 22.63 -3.58 -4.11
C PHE A 14 22.72 -3.73 -5.64
N LYS A 15 22.10 -4.77 -6.18
CA LYS A 15 21.67 -4.74 -7.58
C LYS A 15 20.42 -3.87 -7.65
N THR A 16 20.57 -2.68 -8.21
CA THR A 16 19.52 -1.62 -8.29
C THR A 16 18.33 -1.96 -9.18
N VAL A 17 18.22 -3.18 -9.71
CA VAL A 17 17.18 -3.55 -10.68
C VAL A 17 16.27 -4.62 -10.11
N ILE A 18 15.02 -4.22 -9.81
CA ILE A 18 13.94 -5.17 -9.49
C ILE A 18 13.63 -5.97 -10.76
N PRO A 19 13.67 -7.33 -10.72
CA PRO A 19 13.27 -8.16 -11.85
C PRO A 19 11.86 -7.81 -12.35
N GLU A 20 11.65 -7.77 -13.65
CA GLU A 20 10.39 -7.33 -14.27
C GLU A 20 9.15 -8.02 -13.69
N ARG A 21 9.21 -9.33 -13.48
CA ARG A 21 8.13 -10.13 -12.88
C ARG A 21 7.68 -9.68 -11.50
N PHE A 22 8.50 -8.90 -10.77
CA PHE A 22 8.20 -8.38 -9.43
C PHE A 22 7.95 -6.87 -9.41
N ARG A 23 8.09 -6.19 -10.56
CA ARG A 23 7.85 -4.75 -10.62
C ARG A 23 6.38 -4.43 -10.43
N ALA A 24 6.14 -3.31 -9.74
CA ALA A 24 4.84 -2.66 -9.77
C ALA A 24 4.54 -2.13 -11.17
N ALA A 25 3.28 -2.05 -11.52
CA ALA A 25 2.82 -1.22 -12.63
C ALA A 25 3.01 0.26 -12.30
N GLU A 26 2.83 1.12 -13.30
CA GLU A 26 2.89 2.57 -13.08
C GLU A 26 1.80 3.00 -12.09
N GLY A 27 2.21 3.65 -10.99
CA GLY A 27 1.29 4.15 -9.96
C GLY A 27 0.65 5.47 -10.33
N ARG A 28 -0.40 5.83 -9.58
CA ARG A 28 -1.07 7.14 -9.70
C ARG A 28 -1.27 7.77 -8.32
N VAL A 29 -1.39 9.09 -8.33
CA VAL A 29 -1.80 9.89 -7.16
C VAL A 29 -2.99 10.75 -7.54
N LEU A 30 -3.82 11.08 -6.55
CA LEU A 30 -4.97 11.95 -6.79
C LEU A 30 -4.56 13.43 -6.80
N CYS A 31 -3.63 13.84 -5.90
CA CYS A 31 -3.23 15.23 -5.72
C CYS A 31 -1.79 15.37 -5.20
N LEU A 32 -1.34 16.61 -5.04
CA LEU A 32 -0.17 16.96 -4.25
C LEU A 32 -0.61 17.25 -2.80
N TYR A 33 0.21 16.79 -1.85
CA TYR A 33 -0.09 16.95 -0.43
C TYR A 33 -0.02 18.42 0.00
N GLY A 34 -1.08 18.90 0.64
CA GLY A 34 -1.17 20.28 1.12
C GLY A 34 -1.60 21.31 0.07
N ASP A 35 -1.72 20.95 -1.20
CA ASP A 35 -2.30 21.82 -2.22
C ASP A 35 -3.78 22.11 -1.93
N ALA A 36 -4.28 23.24 -2.43
CA ALA A 36 -5.70 23.58 -2.34
C ALA A 36 -6.58 22.49 -2.96
N GLY A 37 -7.78 22.27 -2.43
CA GLY A 37 -8.68 21.22 -2.86
C GLY A 37 -8.34 19.86 -2.26
N TRP A 38 -8.12 18.83 -3.05
CA TRP A 38 -7.91 17.46 -2.58
C TRP A 38 -6.72 17.32 -1.65
N GLY A 39 -5.64 18.08 -1.85
CA GLY A 39 -4.46 18.08 -0.98
C GLY A 39 -4.77 18.53 0.44
N ALA A 40 -5.58 19.59 0.58
CA ALA A 40 -6.08 20.09 1.86
C ALA A 40 -7.04 19.08 2.52
N ASP A 41 -7.92 18.43 1.74
CA ASP A 41 -8.83 17.40 2.27
C ASP A 41 -8.08 16.17 2.78
N VAL A 42 -7.01 15.75 2.12
CA VAL A 42 -6.14 14.66 2.59
C VAL A 42 -5.45 15.07 3.90
N ALA A 43 -4.93 16.29 4.00
CA ALA A 43 -4.29 16.80 5.21
C ALA A 43 -5.27 16.85 6.38
N ARG A 44 -6.49 17.40 6.16
CA ARG A 44 -7.56 17.46 7.16
C ARG A 44 -7.96 16.07 7.63
N GLY A 45 -8.19 15.13 6.69
CA GLY A 45 -8.52 13.74 7.03
C GLY A 45 -7.46 13.09 7.92
N LYS A 46 -6.19 13.33 7.64
CA LYS A 46 -5.07 12.72 8.36
C LYS A 46 -4.82 13.29 9.74
N TYR A 47 -4.95 14.60 9.93
CA TYR A 47 -4.50 15.28 11.16
C TYR A 47 -5.62 15.88 11.99
N GLU A 48 -6.82 16.11 11.44
CA GLU A 48 -7.90 16.77 12.14
C GLU A 48 -9.09 15.83 12.41
N THR A 49 -9.60 15.17 11.37
CA THR A 49 -10.84 14.37 11.49
C THR A 49 -10.61 12.88 11.76
N GLY A 50 -9.41 12.35 11.44
CA GLY A 50 -9.12 10.92 11.55
C GLY A 50 -9.85 10.05 10.53
N ALA A 51 -10.46 10.64 9.50
CA ALA A 51 -11.18 9.95 8.42
C ALA A 51 -11.05 10.71 7.10
N PHE A 52 -10.90 10.01 6.00
CA PHE A 52 -10.97 10.59 4.66
C PHE A 52 -12.43 10.74 4.21
N SER A 53 -12.76 11.85 3.55
CA SER A 53 -14.12 12.16 3.13
C SER A 53 -14.63 11.22 2.02
N ASP A 54 -15.97 11.10 1.91
CA ASP A 54 -16.57 10.37 0.78
C ASP A 54 -16.27 11.04 -0.57
N ALA A 55 -16.06 12.35 -0.59
CA ALA A 55 -15.64 13.07 -1.79
C ALA A 55 -14.27 12.59 -2.31
N LEU A 56 -13.31 12.27 -1.42
CA LEU A 56 -12.03 11.65 -1.81
C LEU A 56 -12.22 10.24 -2.36
N VAL A 57 -13.13 9.45 -1.79
CA VAL A 57 -13.46 8.10 -2.31
C VAL A 57 -14.05 8.21 -3.72
N GLU A 58 -14.99 9.12 -3.92
CA GLU A 58 -15.65 9.33 -5.21
C GLU A 58 -14.66 9.83 -6.28
N ALA A 59 -13.83 10.82 -5.94
CA ALA A 59 -12.79 11.35 -6.84
C ALA A 59 -11.79 10.25 -7.25
N THR A 60 -11.39 9.39 -6.30
CA THR A 60 -10.49 8.26 -6.58
C THR A 60 -11.17 7.20 -7.45
N THR A 61 -12.44 6.88 -7.17
CA THR A 61 -13.24 5.95 -8.00
C THR A 61 -13.30 6.44 -9.45
N ARG A 62 -13.59 7.71 -9.65
CA ARG A 62 -13.64 8.34 -10.97
C ARG A 62 -12.27 8.34 -11.65
N LEU A 63 -11.21 8.67 -10.93
CA LEU A 63 -9.84 8.59 -11.47
C LEU A 63 -9.53 7.19 -12.00
N ILE A 64 -9.84 6.13 -11.22
CA ILE A 64 -9.54 4.75 -11.60
C ILE A 64 -10.37 4.32 -12.82
N ARG A 65 -11.67 4.61 -12.82
CA ARG A 65 -12.59 4.14 -13.88
C ARG A 65 -12.47 4.91 -15.18
N GLU A 66 -12.22 6.21 -15.12
CA GLU A 66 -12.35 7.07 -16.30
C GLU A 66 -10.99 7.51 -16.87
N LYS A 67 -9.98 7.72 -16.01
CA LYS A 67 -8.70 8.31 -16.42
C LYS A 67 -7.55 7.31 -16.43
N TRP A 68 -7.35 6.62 -15.32
CA TRP A 68 -6.21 5.69 -15.21
C TRP A 68 -6.46 4.39 -15.98
N LYS A 69 -7.60 3.75 -15.75
CA LYS A 69 -8.05 2.52 -16.42
C LYS A 69 -6.96 1.43 -16.42
N PRO A 70 -6.50 0.98 -15.23
CA PRO A 70 -5.49 -0.08 -15.20
C PRO A 70 -5.96 -1.33 -15.95
N ALA A 71 -5.05 -1.93 -16.74
CA ALA A 71 -5.34 -3.08 -17.58
C ALA A 71 -4.30 -4.20 -17.34
N PRO A 72 -4.72 -5.40 -16.94
CA PRO A 72 -6.09 -5.80 -16.57
C PRO A 72 -6.61 -5.04 -15.35
N PRO A 73 -7.94 -4.87 -15.19
CA PRO A 73 -8.49 -4.14 -14.06
C PRO A 73 -8.18 -4.84 -12.73
N PRO A 74 -8.03 -4.09 -11.62
CA PRO A 74 -7.82 -4.69 -10.31
C PRO A 74 -9.03 -5.52 -9.89
N GLU A 75 -8.77 -6.70 -9.35
CA GLU A 75 -9.77 -7.65 -8.86
C GLU A 75 -9.94 -7.56 -7.34
N TRP A 76 -9.01 -6.95 -6.64
CA TRP A 76 -9.03 -6.75 -5.20
C TRP A 76 -8.18 -5.55 -4.78
N ILE A 77 -8.40 -5.08 -3.56
CA ILE A 77 -7.69 -3.95 -2.97
C ILE A 77 -7.00 -4.39 -1.68
N THR A 78 -5.81 -3.87 -1.43
CA THR A 78 -5.16 -3.87 -0.13
C THR A 78 -4.61 -2.49 0.20
N ALA A 79 -4.32 -2.22 1.48
CA ALA A 79 -3.82 -0.93 1.93
C ALA A 79 -2.49 -1.07 2.66
N VAL A 80 -1.68 -0.01 2.61
CA VAL A 80 -0.46 0.11 3.40
C VAL A 80 -0.85 0.43 4.85
N PRO A 81 -0.61 -0.47 5.82
CA PRO A 81 -1.02 -0.23 7.20
C PRO A 81 -0.15 0.84 7.89
N SER A 82 -0.78 1.65 8.73
CA SER A 82 -0.12 2.62 9.60
C SER A 82 -0.31 2.24 11.06
N LEU A 83 0.74 2.30 11.88
CA LEU A 83 0.63 2.11 13.34
C LEU A 83 0.07 3.36 14.03
N LYS A 84 0.34 4.56 13.47
CA LYS A 84 -0.17 5.84 14.02
C LYS A 84 -1.65 6.05 13.73
N HIS A 85 -2.10 5.64 12.54
CA HIS A 85 -3.47 5.82 12.08
C HIS A 85 -4.01 4.51 11.50
N PRO A 86 -4.20 3.45 12.34
CA PRO A 86 -4.42 2.08 11.85
C PRO A 86 -5.73 1.91 11.06
N ARG A 87 -6.72 2.76 11.31
CA ARG A 87 -8.03 2.69 10.63
C ARG A 87 -8.15 3.62 9.42
N LEU A 88 -7.34 4.66 9.33
CA LEU A 88 -7.51 5.76 8.38
C LEU A 88 -7.53 5.27 6.92
N ILE A 89 -6.42 4.68 6.47
CA ILE A 89 -6.31 4.21 5.09
C ILE A 89 -7.08 2.91 4.83
N ALA A 90 -7.21 2.06 5.86
CA ALA A 90 -8.00 0.83 5.76
C ALA A 90 -9.49 1.12 5.53
N ASP A 91 -10.07 2.10 6.25
CA ASP A 91 -11.44 2.54 6.05
C ASP A 91 -11.64 3.13 4.65
N PHE A 92 -10.74 4.00 4.21
CA PHE A 92 -10.76 4.55 2.86
C PHE A 92 -10.73 3.45 1.79
N ALA A 93 -9.79 2.51 1.92
CA ALA A 93 -9.63 1.40 0.95
C ALA A 93 -10.86 0.48 0.93
N ARG A 94 -11.50 0.24 2.09
CA ARG A 94 -12.74 -0.53 2.18
C ARG A 94 -13.89 0.16 1.43
N ARG A 95 -14.12 1.47 1.67
CA ARG A 95 -15.15 2.25 0.96
C ARG A 95 -14.86 2.34 -0.55
N LEU A 96 -13.59 2.48 -0.94
CA LEU A 96 -13.19 2.46 -2.34
C LEU A 96 -13.48 1.10 -2.99
N ALA A 97 -13.20 0.00 -2.27
CA ALA A 97 -13.49 -1.36 -2.72
C ALA A 97 -14.99 -1.57 -2.97
N GLU A 98 -15.84 -1.08 -2.05
CA GLU A 98 -17.30 -1.09 -2.20
C GLU A 98 -17.75 -0.34 -3.44
N ARG A 99 -17.19 0.86 -3.69
CA ARG A 99 -17.50 1.65 -4.88
C ARG A 99 -17.03 0.98 -6.18
N LEU A 100 -15.90 0.28 -6.16
CA LEU A 100 -15.38 -0.44 -7.33
C LEU A 100 -16.04 -1.80 -7.54
N GLY A 101 -16.74 -2.34 -6.55
CA GLY A 101 -17.36 -3.66 -6.59
C GLY A 101 -16.38 -4.82 -6.46
N ILE A 102 -15.23 -4.61 -5.81
CA ILE A 102 -14.17 -5.60 -5.61
C ILE A 102 -13.84 -5.77 -4.12
N PRO A 103 -13.30 -6.91 -3.66
CA PRO A 103 -12.99 -7.14 -2.26
C PRO A 103 -11.84 -6.27 -1.74
N PHE A 104 -11.97 -5.78 -0.49
CA PHE A 104 -10.85 -5.25 0.29
C PHE A 104 -10.27 -6.36 1.17
N LEU A 105 -8.97 -6.61 1.05
CA LEU A 105 -8.24 -7.66 1.77
C LEU A 105 -7.05 -7.03 2.51
N PRO A 106 -7.14 -6.81 3.84
CA PRO A 106 -6.05 -6.22 4.64
C PRO A 106 -4.98 -7.27 4.94
N ILE A 107 -4.31 -7.77 3.91
CA ILE A 107 -3.32 -8.83 4.00
C ILE A 107 -1.91 -8.35 4.36
N ILE A 108 -1.68 -7.05 4.34
CA ILE A 108 -0.41 -6.45 4.75
C ILE A 108 -0.52 -6.05 6.22
N HIS A 109 0.47 -6.41 7.02
CA HIS A 109 0.59 -5.95 8.40
C HIS A 109 1.92 -5.24 8.62
N LYS A 110 1.91 -4.22 9.48
CA LYS A 110 3.10 -3.48 9.87
C LYS A 110 3.62 -4.03 11.20
N ARG A 111 4.89 -4.43 11.21
CA ARG A 111 5.55 -5.04 12.38
C ARG A 111 6.17 -3.99 13.31
N ARG A 112 6.71 -2.92 12.74
CA ARG A 112 7.35 -1.83 13.47
C ARG A 112 7.21 -0.50 12.75
N GLU A 113 7.40 0.62 13.48
CA GLU A 113 7.51 1.93 12.87
C GLU A 113 8.75 2.01 11.97
N ASN A 114 8.60 2.63 10.80
CA ASN A 114 9.74 3.01 9.98
C ASN A 114 10.44 4.20 10.64
N ARG A 115 11.77 4.24 10.64
CA ARG A 115 12.48 5.47 10.97
C ARG A 115 12.08 6.57 9.98
N PRO A 116 11.94 7.82 10.42
CA PRO A 116 11.62 8.92 9.52
C PRO A 116 12.59 8.92 8.34
N GLN A 117 12.09 8.94 7.11
CA GLN A 117 12.92 8.93 5.89
C GLN A 117 13.88 10.13 5.81
N LYS A 118 13.60 11.18 6.61
CA LYS A 118 14.47 12.36 6.76
C LYS A 118 15.89 12.04 7.27
N GLU A 119 16.03 10.96 8.02
CA GLU A 119 17.31 10.54 8.62
C GLU A 119 18.09 9.57 7.71
N VAL A 120 17.52 9.21 6.56
CA VAL A 120 18.05 8.16 5.69
C VAL A 120 18.39 8.73 4.32
N GLN A 121 19.64 9.13 4.14
CA GLN A 121 20.10 9.87 2.95
C GLN A 121 20.35 9.00 1.70
N SER A 122 20.35 7.67 1.79
CA SER A 122 20.57 6.80 0.64
C SER A 122 19.39 5.88 0.36
N GLY A 123 19.09 5.61 -0.93
CA GLY A 123 18.02 4.69 -1.34
C GLY A 123 18.17 3.28 -0.75
N ALA A 124 19.39 2.85 -0.54
CA ALA A 124 19.73 1.58 0.11
C ALA A 124 19.26 1.51 1.57
N LEU A 125 19.49 2.56 2.34
CA LEU A 125 19.04 2.65 3.73
C LEU A 125 17.52 2.84 3.82
N GLN A 126 16.90 3.55 2.87
CA GLN A 126 15.44 3.66 2.78
C GLN A 126 14.79 2.30 2.53
N LEU A 127 15.36 1.51 1.64
CA LEU A 127 14.89 0.15 1.38
C LEU A 127 15.04 -0.75 2.61
N ARG A 128 16.20 -0.77 3.28
CA ARG A 128 16.41 -1.51 4.53
C ARG A 128 15.39 -1.14 5.61
N ASN A 129 15.04 0.14 5.71
CA ASN A 129 14.05 0.63 6.67
C ASN A 129 12.64 0.07 6.40
N VAL A 130 12.34 -0.25 5.14
CA VAL A 130 11.02 -0.79 4.71
C VAL A 130 11.00 -2.32 4.78
N LEU A 131 12.11 -3.00 4.47
CA LEU A 131 12.22 -4.47 4.38
C LEU A 131 11.64 -5.20 5.59
N ASP A 132 12.05 -4.78 6.80
CA ASP A 132 11.66 -5.45 8.04
C ASP A 132 10.38 -4.87 8.68
N ALA A 133 9.86 -3.77 8.11
CA ALA A 133 8.74 -3.05 8.70
C ALA A 133 7.38 -3.69 8.38
N PHE A 134 7.31 -4.49 7.32
CA PHE A 134 6.05 -5.06 6.83
C PHE A 134 6.13 -6.57 6.70
N GLY A 135 4.98 -7.23 6.82
CA GLY A 135 4.76 -8.64 6.51
C GLY A 135 3.47 -8.81 5.70
N VAL A 136 3.34 -9.95 5.06
CA VAL A 136 2.15 -10.34 4.30
C VAL A 136 1.51 -11.57 4.95
N ALA A 137 0.20 -11.73 4.85
CA ALA A 137 -0.69 -12.62 5.63
C ALA A 137 -0.36 -14.13 5.66
N ARG A 138 0.76 -14.60 5.12
CA ARG A 138 1.30 -15.93 5.39
C ARG A 138 1.83 -16.07 6.83
N GLU A 139 2.08 -14.96 7.50
CA GLU A 139 2.56 -14.89 8.87
C GLU A 139 1.43 -14.43 9.78
N LYS A 140 1.25 -15.10 10.92
CA LYS A 140 0.23 -14.70 11.89
C LYS A 140 0.47 -13.26 12.35
N PRO A 141 -0.54 -12.36 12.28
CA PRO A 141 -0.39 -11.00 12.79
C PRO A 141 -0.07 -11.04 14.29
N GLY A 142 0.89 -10.20 14.71
CA GLY A 142 1.42 -10.21 16.08
C GLY A 142 0.56 -9.57 17.16
N GLY A 143 -0.59 -8.96 16.82
CA GLY A 143 -1.46 -8.23 17.77
C GLY A 143 -2.87 -8.76 17.82
N LEU A 144 -3.48 -8.77 19.02
CA LEU A 144 -4.83 -9.31 19.24
C LEU A 144 -5.91 -8.63 18.39
N ILE A 145 -5.85 -7.31 18.24
CA ILE A 145 -6.81 -6.53 17.43
C ILE A 145 -6.66 -6.84 15.94
N GLN A 146 -5.43 -6.94 15.44
CA GLN A 146 -5.15 -7.30 14.04
C GLN A 146 -5.55 -8.74 13.74
N GLN A 147 -5.38 -9.65 14.70
CA GLN A 147 -5.84 -11.05 14.58
C GLN A 147 -7.35 -11.14 14.51
N THR A 148 -8.09 -10.35 15.28
CA THR A 148 -9.56 -10.39 15.33
C THR A 148 -10.17 -9.87 14.02
N VAL A 149 -9.66 -8.75 13.51
CA VAL A 149 -10.12 -8.18 12.23
C VAL A 149 -9.80 -9.13 11.06
N TRP A 150 -8.60 -9.68 11.04
CA TRP A 150 -8.16 -10.64 10.03
C TRP A 150 -8.98 -11.96 10.08
N GLN A 151 -9.33 -12.46 11.27
CA GLN A 151 -10.17 -13.66 11.43
C GLN A 151 -11.61 -13.40 11.00
N ALA A 152 -12.18 -12.26 11.33
CA ALA A 152 -13.55 -11.91 10.95
C ALA A 152 -13.72 -11.78 9.43
N GLU A 153 -12.78 -11.12 8.76
CA GLU A 153 -12.81 -10.99 7.29
C GLU A 153 -12.56 -12.31 6.56
N ARG A 154 -11.75 -13.22 7.12
CA ARG A 154 -11.57 -14.57 6.61
C ARG A 154 -12.84 -15.42 6.67
N LEU A 155 -13.57 -15.32 7.77
CA LEU A 155 -14.80 -16.11 7.98
C LEU A 155 -15.87 -15.75 6.94
N VAL A 156 -15.95 -14.47 6.57
CA VAL A 156 -16.95 -13.97 5.63
C VAL A 156 -16.63 -14.34 4.17
N ARG A 157 -15.38 -14.64 3.81
CA ARG A 157 -14.97 -14.73 2.40
C ARG A 157 -14.39 -16.08 1.96
N HIS A 158 -14.42 -17.13 2.78
CA HIS A 158 -13.88 -18.47 2.44
C HIS A 158 -12.43 -18.46 1.90
N ILE A 159 -11.62 -17.47 2.29
CA ILE A 159 -10.23 -17.37 1.86
C ILE A 159 -9.39 -18.32 2.69
N HIS A 160 -8.74 -19.27 2.04
CA HIS A 160 -7.80 -20.18 2.71
C HIS A 160 -6.68 -19.42 3.41
N PRO A 161 -6.28 -19.84 4.64
CA PRO A 161 -5.18 -19.21 5.36
C PRO A 161 -3.91 -19.20 4.50
N GLY A 162 -3.43 -18.01 4.15
CA GLY A 162 -2.14 -17.83 3.47
C GLY A 162 -2.17 -17.79 1.95
N ALA A 163 -3.34 -17.81 1.30
CA ALA A 163 -3.43 -17.60 -0.14
C ALA A 163 -3.64 -16.12 -0.45
N ILE A 164 -2.65 -15.50 -1.12
CA ILE A 164 -2.84 -14.20 -1.76
C ILE A 164 -3.58 -14.44 -3.08
N PRO A 165 -4.64 -13.65 -3.39
CA PRO A 165 -5.31 -13.79 -4.69
C PRO A 165 -4.33 -13.57 -5.83
N SER A 166 -4.40 -14.41 -6.86
CA SER A 166 -3.53 -14.35 -8.04
C SER A 166 -3.92 -13.24 -9.03
N GLY A 167 -5.09 -12.61 -8.84
CA GLY A 167 -5.57 -11.51 -9.67
C GLY A 167 -4.81 -10.19 -9.45
N PRO A 168 -5.03 -9.22 -10.36
CA PRO A 168 -4.48 -7.87 -10.24
C PRO A 168 -4.95 -7.15 -8.97
N VAL A 169 -4.06 -6.39 -8.33
CA VAL A 169 -4.34 -5.73 -7.05
C VAL A 169 -4.12 -4.23 -7.11
N LEU A 170 -5.02 -3.47 -6.50
CA LEU A 170 -4.83 -2.05 -6.20
C LEU A 170 -4.20 -1.93 -4.80
N LEU A 171 -2.97 -1.44 -4.73
CA LEU A 171 -2.24 -1.20 -3.47
C LEU A 171 -2.38 0.27 -3.10
N VAL A 172 -3.10 0.57 -2.00
CA VAL A 172 -3.51 1.93 -1.63
C VAL A 172 -2.69 2.45 -0.43
N ASP A 173 -2.21 3.70 -0.54
CA ASP A 173 -1.56 4.45 0.54
C ASP A 173 -2.19 5.84 0.70
N ASP A 174 -1.93 6.51 1.82
CA ASP A 174 -2.40 7.89 2.05
C ASP A 174 -1.47 8.93 1.38
N VAL A 175 -0.19 8.86 1.65
CA VAL A 175 0.80 9.82 1.12
C VAL A 175 2.06 9.09 0.67
N VAL A 176 2.43 9.26 -0.58
CA VAL A 176 3.69 8.77 -1.12
C VAL A 176 4.74 9.88 -1.14
N ASP A 177 5.93 9.58 -0.61
CA ASP A 177 7.10 10.44 -0.71
C ASP A 177 8.08 9.85 -1.76
N SER A 178 9.01 9.01 -1.36
CA SER A 178 9.98 8.38 -2.26
C SER A 178 9.45 7.18 -3.06
N GLY A 179 8.29 6.64 -2.67
CA GLY A 179 7.68 5.46 -3.30
C GLY A 179 8.25 4.10 -2.86
N TRP A 180 9.32 4.06 -2.03
CA TRP A 180 9.94 2.80 -1.62
C TRP A 180 8.99 1.85 -0.90
N THR A 181 8.09 2.35 -0.07
CA THR A 181 7.09 1.52 0.63
C THR A 181 6.19 0.79 -0.38
N LEU A 182 5.61 1.53 -1.32
CA LEU A 182 4.74 0.96 -2.36
C LEU A 182 5.51 -0.01 -3.27
N THR A 183 6.73 0.35 -3.65
CA THR A 183 7.60 -0.50 -4.48
C THR A 183 7.89 -1.82 -3.79
N TRP A 184 8.32 -1.79 -2.52
CA TRP A 184 8.65 -3.00 -1.78
C TRP A 184 7.43 -3.89 -1.53
N LEU A 185 6.31 -3.30 -1.12
CA LEU A 185 5.08 -4.05 -0.93
C LEU A 185 4.58 -4.69 -2.24
N ALA A 186 4.77 -4.01 -3.37
CA ALA A 186 4.46 -4.60 -4.67
C ALA A 186 5.36 -5.81 -4.96
N VAL A 187 6.67 -5.72 -4.69
CA VAL A 187 7.60 -6.87 -4.81
C VAL A 187 7.14 -8.03 -3.95
N MET A 188 6.76 -7.78 -2.68
CA MET A 188 6.26 -8.81 -1.78
C MET A 188 4.97 -9.45 -2.30
N LEU A 189 3.99 -8.66 -2.72
CA LEU A 189 2.72 -9.16 -3.24
C LEU A 189 2.96 -10.03 -4.48
N ARG A 190 3.76 -9.56 -5.43
CA ARG A 190 4.15 -10.30 -6.63
C ARG A 190 4.90 -11.61 -6.29
N HIS A 191 5.81 -11.56 -5.33
CA HIS A 191 6.54 -12.74 -4.86
C HIS A 191 5.61 -13.79 -4.27
N TYR A 192 4.59 -13.37 -3.54
CA TYR A 192 3.60 -14.27 -2.94
C TYR A 192 2.47 -14.68 -3.90
N GLY A 193 2.56 -14.31 -5.17
CA GLY A 193 1.70 -14.84 -6.24
C GLY A 193 0.55 -13.94 -6.68
N SER A 194 0.53 -12.65 -6.27
CA SER A 194 -0.45 -11.73 -6.84
C SER A 194 -0.22 -11.49 -8.34
N GLY A 195 -1.26 -11.11 -9.04
CA GLY A 195 -1.19 -10.53 -10.37
C GLY A 195 -0.52 -9.15 -10.36
N PRO A 196 -0.64 -8.35 -11.43
CA PRO A 196 -0.11 -6.99 -11.48
C PRO A 196 -0.50 -6.16 -10.27
N VAL A 197 0.46 -5.41 -9.71
CA VAL A 197 0.22 -4.52 -8.58
C VAL A 197 0.16 -3.09 -9.09
N TYR A 198 -0.94 -2.41 -8.84
CA TYR A 198 -1.21 -1.02 -9.19
C TYR A 198 -1.10 -0.13 -7.95
N PRO A 199 0.05 0.54 -7.74
CA PRO A 199 0.19 1.46 -6.61
C PRO A 199 -0.67 2.71 -6.79
N PHE A 200 -1.39 3.08 -5.74
CA PHE A 200 -2.14 4.33 -5.67
C PHE A 200 -1.90 5.01 -4.33
N ALA A 201 -1.72 6.33 -4.33
CA ALA A 201 -1.77 7.12 -3.10
C ALA A 201 -2.72 8.31 -3.26
N LEU A 202 -3.35 8.73 -2.16
CA LEU A 202 -4.19 9.91 -2.17
C LEU A 202 -3.39 11.16 -2.52
N ALA A 203 -2.18 11.30 -1.96
CA ALA A 203 -1.34 12.44 -2.26
C ALA A 203 0.13 12.05 -2.46
N LYS A 204 0.84 12.84 -3.26
CA LYS A 204 2.29 12.85 -3.32
C LYS A 204 2.81 13.96 -2.41
N ALA A 205 3.80 13.66 -1.57
CA ALA A 205 4.49 14.68 -0.79
C ALA A 205 5.09 15.74 -1.72
N SER A 206 4.82 17.00 -1.44
CA SER A 206 5.41 18.10 -2.19
C SER A 206 6.94 18.09 -2.02
N PRO A 207 7.73 18.32 -3.09
CA PRO A 207 9.14 18.59 -2.94
C PRO A 207 9.29 19.73 -1.95
N ARG A 208 10.12 19.56 -0.93
CA ARG A 208 10.42 20.70 -0.04
C ARG A 208 11.07 21.76 -0.88
N GLY A 209 10.52 22.96 -0.82
CA GLY A 209 11.15 24.12 -1.38
C GLY A 209 12.61 24.18 -0.92
N SER A 210 13.50 24.23 -1.88
CA SER A 210 14.89 24.60 -1.73
C SER A 210 15.00 26.02 -1.20
#